data_5f57491a4d732cbc6b04855b4f462a28
#
_entry.id   5f57491a4d732cbc6b04855b4f462a28
#
_cell.length_a   1.000
_cell.length_b   1.000
_cell.length_c   1.000
_cell.angle_alpha   90.00
_cell.angle_beta   90.00
_cell.angle_gamma   90.00
#
_symmetry.space_group_name_H-M   'P 1'
#
loop_
_entity.id
_entity.type
_entity.pdbx_description
1 polymer ?
#
loop_
_entity_poly.entity_id
_entity_poly.type
_entity_poly.pdbx_seq_one_letter_code
_entity_poly.pdbx_strand_id
1 'polypeptide(L)'
;MIKDFLKNKKAVLFDLDGTLVDSMWMWPQIDVEFLGRFGYDCPGDLERAVEGMSFSETAAYFKERFSLPMTLEEIKECWSQMAMDKYRTQVPLKPGALEFLRYCKDQGIATGIATSNGRPIVDAVIEALQIGEYFQEVATACEVEKGKPE
;
A
#
# COMPACT_ATOMS: atom_id res chain seq x y z
N MET A 1 10.32 -3.22 26.23
CA MET A 1 9.32 -2.15 26.06
C MET A 1 9.69 -1.26 24.90
N ILE A 2 8.69 -0.76 24.19
CA ILE A 2 8.93 0.12 23.06
C ILE A 2 9.74 1.34 23.45
N LYS A 3 9.44 1.93 24.60
CA LYS A 3 10.18 3.09 25.08
C LYS A 3 11.66 2.81 25.21
N ASP A 4 11.99 1.68 25.80
CA ASP A 4 13.41 1.32 25.96
C ASP A 4 14.07 1.03 24.63
N PHE A 5 13.34 0.37 23.74
CA PHE A 5 13.85 0.04 22.41
C PHE A 5 14.19 1.29 21.62
N LEU A 6 13.33 2.32 21.72
CA LEU A 6 13.52 3.54 20.94
C LEU A 6 14.35 4.61 21.63
N LYS A 7 14.81 4.33 22.83
CA LYS A 7 15.52 5.31 23.67
C LYS A 7 16.67 6.01 22.94
N ASN A 8 17.43 5.27 22.16
CA ASN A 8 18.59 5.82 21.47
C ASN A 8 18.37 6.00 19.98
N LYS A 9 17.14 5.87 19.53
CA LYS A 9 16.81 6.01 18.11
C LYS A 9 16.46 7.44 17.80
N LYS A 10 16.95 7.95 16.67
CA LYS A 10 16.64 9.31 16.24
C LYS A 10 15.59 9.33 15.15
N ALA A 11 15.36 8.22 14.49
CA ALA A 11 14.40 8.14 13.40
C ALA A 11 13.84 6.73 13.29
N VAL A 12 12.60 6.64 12.86
CA VAL A 12 11.93 5.37 12.62
C VAL A 12 11.30 5.42 11.24
N LEU A 13 11.56 4.40 10.42
CA LEU A 13 10.92 4.27 9.12
C LEU A 13 9.85 3.20 9.21
N PHE A 14 8.68 3.51 8.66
CA PHE A 14 7.54 2.59 8.67
C PHE A 14 7.26 2.09 7.27
N ASP A 15 6.94 0.81 7.17
CA ASP A 15 6.30 0.29 5.99
C ASP A 15 4.85 0.79 6.03
N LEU A 16 4.25 1.04 4.88
CA LEU A 16 2.88 1.54 4.86
C LEU A 16 1.87 0.41 4.98
N ASP A 17 1.83 -0.47 3.99
CA ASP A 17 0.80 -1.50 3.92
C ASP A 17 1.03 -2.59 4.93
N GLY A 18 -0.01 -2.88 5.72
CA GLY A 18 0.06 -3.94 6.71
C GLY A 18 0.80 -3.55 7.98
N THR A 19 1.41 -2.37 8.01
CA THR A 19 2.14 -1.88 9.19
C THR A 19 1.46 -0.66 9.77
N LEU A 20 1.40 0.42 9.01
CA LEU A 20 0.69 1.63 9.44
C LEU A 20 -0.80 1.52 9.16
N VAL A 21 -1.17 0.97 8.03
CA VAL A 21 -2.56 0.91 7.60
C VAL A 21 -2.99 -0.53 7.36
N ASP A 22 -4.27 -0.77 7.62
CA ASP A 22 -4.87 -2.08 7.40
C ASP A 22 -5.38 -2.16 5.97
N SER A 23 -4.49 -2.52 5.06
CA SER A 23 -4.79 -2.53 3.63
C SER A 23 -4.64 -3.91 2.99
N MET A 24 -4.30 -4.94 3.77
CA MET A 24 -4.02 -6.25 3.19
C MET A 24 -5.25 -6.91 2.56
N TRP A 25 -6.45 -6.53 3.01
CA TRP A 25 -7.70 -7.03 2.45
C TRP A 25 -8.02 -6.42 1.09
N MET A 26 -7.36 -5.33 0.76
CA MET A 26 -7.75 -4.48 -0.35
C MET A 26 -7.58 -5.12 -1.73
N TRP A 27 -6.41 -5.71 -1.98
CA TRP A 27 -6.16 -6.27 -3.31
C TRP A 27 -7.04 -7.46 -3.64
N PRO A 28 -7.31 -8.39 -2.72
CA PRO A 28 -8.30 -9.43 -3.01
C PRO A 28 -9.68 -8.87 -3.34
N GLN A 29 -10.07 -7.79 -2.65
CA GLN A 29 -11.36 -7.15 -2.92
C GLN A 29 -11.36 -6.49 -4.30
N ILE A 30 -10.25 -5.87 -4.69
CA ILE A 30 -10.12 -5.27 -6.01
C ILE A 30 -10.24 -6.35 -7.09
N ASP A 31 -9.60 -7.50 -6.87
CA ASP A 31 -9.69 -8.60 -7.82
C ASP A 31 -11.14 -9.02 -8.06
N VAL A 32 -11.89 -9.17 -6.97
CA VAL A 32 -13.30 -9.55 -7.09
C VAL A 32 -14.09 -8.52 -7.87
N GLU A 33 -13.91 -7.25 -7.53
CA GLU A 33 -14.65 -6.18 -8.18
C GLU A 33 -14.26 -6.02 -9.65
N PHE A 34 -12.97 -6.11 -9.93
CA PHE A 34 -12.48 -5.96 -11.29
C PHE A 34 -12.98 -7.06 -12.19
N LEU A 35 -12.84 -8.31 -11.77
CA LEU A 35 -13.30 -9.44 -12.56
C LEU A 35 -14.81 -9.43 -12.70
N GLY A 36 -15.51 -8.93 -11.68
CA GLY A 36 -16.96 -8.81 -11.76
C GLY A 36 -17.44 -7.90 -12.86
N ARG A 37 -16.62 -6.91 -13.23
CA ARG A 37 -16.97 -5.99 -14.33
C ARG A 37 -17.06 -6.72 -15.66
N PHE A 38 -16.38 -7.86 -15.79
CA PHE A 38 -16.37 -8.64 -17.01
C PHE A 38 -17.22 -9.90 -16.88
N GLY A 39 -17.94 -10.03 -15.76
CA GLY A 39 -18.83 -11.17 -15.57
C GLY A 39 -18.13 -12.43 -15.04
N TYR A 40 -16.93 -12.30 -14.52
CA TYR A 40 -16.19 -13.43 -13.98
C TYR A 40 -16.26 -13.48 -12.47
N ASP A 41 -16.35 -14.69 -11.93
CA ASP A 41 -16.16 -14.90 -10.51
C ASP A 41 -14.66 -14.97 -10.23
N CYS A 42 -14.24 -14.47 -9.08
CA CYS A 42 -12.84 -14.53 -8.71
C CYS A 42 -12.46 -15.95 -8.32
N PRO A 43 -11.54 -16.59 -9.03
CA PRO A 43 -11.15 -17.97 -8.68
C PRO A 43 -10.48 -18.04 -7.32
N GLY A 44 -10.70 -19.14 -6.61
CA GLY A 44 -10.12 -19.31 -5.29
C GLY A 44 -8.61 -19.45 -5.27
N ASP A 45 -8.02 -19.83 -6.40
CA ASP A 45 -6.58 -20.01 -6.50
C ASP A 45 -5.84 -18.77 -7.00
N LEU A 46 -6.56 -17.70 -7.32
CA LEU A 46 -5.96 -16.55 -7.97
C LEU A 46 -4.87 -15.90 -7.14
N GLU A 47 -5.12 -15.70 -5.87
CA GLU A 47 -4.14 -15.06 -5.00
C GLU A 47 -2.83 -15.83 -4.98
N ARG A 48 -2.92 -17.14 -4.89
CA ARG A 48 -1.72 -17.98 -4.90
C ARG A 48 -1.05 -17.97 -6.27
N ALA A 49 -1.83 -17.93 -7.33
CA ALA A 49 -1.30 -17.97 -8.69
C ALA A 49 -0.45 -16.75 -9.00
N VAL A 50 -0.79 -15.58 -8.44
CA VAL A 50 -0.04 -14.35 -8.72
C VAL A 50 0.95 -13.99 -7.63
N GLU A 51 1.07 -14.83 -6.62
CA GLU A 51 2.00 -14.56 -5.53
C GLU A 51 3.42 -14.41 -6.07
N GLY A 52 4.09 -13.33 -5.64
CA GLY A 52 5.45 -13.08 -6.07
C GLY A 52 5.59 -12.35 -7.39
N MET A 53 4.50 -12.12 -8.09
CA MET A 53 4.56 -11.40 -9.36
C MET A 53 4.59 -9.91 -9.14
N SER A 54 5.27 -9.20 -10.06
CA SER A 54 5.24 -7.75 -10.07
C SER A 54 3.86 -7.29 -10.53
N PHE A 55 3.62 -6.00 -10.39
CA PHE A 55 2.35 -5.41 -10.81
C PHE A 55 2.08 -5.68 -12.30
N SER A 56 3.11 -5.48 -13.11
CA SER A 56 2.98 -5.70 -14.55
C SER A 56 2.79 -7.18 -14.89
N GLU A 57 3.50 -8.05 -14.20
CA GLU A 57 3.35 -9.49 -14.42
C GLU A 57 1.96 -9.96 -14.05
N THR A 58 1.42 -9.42 -12.97
CA THR A 58 0.07 -9.76 -12.55
C THR A 58 -0.95 -9.30 -13.60
N ALA A 59 -0.75 -8.11 -14.16
CA ALA A 59 -1.64 -7.62 -15.21
C ALA A 59 -1.61 -8.52 -16.45
N ALA A 60 -0.41 -8.96 -16.83
CA ALA A 60 -0.27 -9.86 -17.98
C ALA A 60 -0.95 -11.19 -17.72
N TYR A 61 -0.82 -11.71 -16.49
CA TYR A 61 -1.45 -12.95 -16.11
C TYR A 61 -2.97 -12.85 -16.19
N PHE A 62 -3.53 -11.76 -15.66
CA PHE A 62 -4.97 -11.54 -15.72
C PHE A 62 -5.46 -11.44 -17.16
N LYS A 63 -4.73 -10.69 -17.98
CA LYS A 63 -5.13 -10.50 -19.38
C LYS A 63 -5.18 -11.84 -20.09
N GLU A 64 -4.19 -12.68 -19.91
CA GLU A 64 -4.13 -13.98 -20.57
C GLU A 64 -5.17 -14.94 -20.01
N ARG A 65 -5.25 -15.05 -18.68
CA ARG A 65 -6.14 -16.03 -18.06
C ARG A 65 -7.62 -15.73 -18.33
N PHE A 66 -7.99 -14.46 -18.31
CA PHE A 66 -9.40 -14.07 -18.45
C PHE A 66 -9.72 -13.47 -19.82
N SER A 67 -8.75 -13.50 -20.74
CA SER A 67 -8.94 -12.98 -22.10
C SER A 67 -9.51 -11.57 -22.09
N LEU A 68 -8.90 -10.70 -21.30
CA LEU A 68 -9.40 -9.33 -21.13
C LEU A 68 -9.11 -8.51 -22.39
N PRO A 69 -10.06 -7.65 -22.79
CA PRO A 69 -9.88 -6.83 -23.99
C PRO A 69 -9.00 -5.60 -23.77
N MET A 70 -8.60 -5.35 -22.53
CA MET A 70 -7.82 -4.17 -22.20
C MET A 70 -6.33 -4.40 -22.43
N THR A 71 -5.61 -3.31 -22.70
CA THR A 71 -4.14 -3.40 -22.75
C THR A 71 -3.60 -3.52 -21.32
N LEU A 72 -2.34 -3.91 -21.22
CA LEU A 72 -1.72 -4.00 -19.88
C LEU A 72 -1.73 -2.66 -19.17
N GLU A 73 -1.50 -1.58 -19.90
CA GLU A 73 -1.50 -0.26 -19.29
C GLU A 73 -2.88 0.13 -18.78
N GLU A 74 -3.92 -0.23 -19.54
CA GLU A 74 -5.29 0.04 -19.12
C GLU A 74 -5.66 -0.74 -17.87
N ILE A 75 -5.22 -1.99 -17.79
CA ILE A 75 -5.48 -2.81 -16.60
C ILE A 75 -4.80 -2.20 -15.37
N LYS A 76 -3.53 -1.83 -15.52
CA LYS A 76 -2.79 -1.24 -14.41
C LYS A 76 -3.39 0.08 -13.96
N GLU A 77 -3.83 0.89 -14.91
CA GLU A 77 -4.47 2.16 -14.58
C GLU A 77 -5.77 1.94 -13.84
N CYS A 78 -6.56 0.99 -14.29
CA CYS A 78 -7.83 0.66 -13.63
C CYS A 78 -7.60 0.23 -12.19
N TRP A 79 -6.64 -0.67 -11.98
CA TRP A 79 -6.31 -1.14 -10.63
C TRP A 79 -5.80 -0.01 -9.76
N SER A 80 -4.99 0.89 -10.33
CA SER A 80 -4.48 2.02 -9.58
C SER A 80 -5.59 2.93 -9.12
N GLN A 81 -6.58 3.17 -9.97
CA GLN A 81 -7.72 4.00 -9.60
C GLN A 81 -8.56 3.34 -8.51
N MET A 82 -8.78 2.03 -8.64
CA MET A 82 -9.54 1.30 -7.63
C MET A 82 -8.82 1.32 -6.29
N ALA A 83 -7.50 1.13 -6.31
CA ALA A 83 -6.71 1.18 -5.09
C ALA A 83 -6.74 2.57 -4.47
N MET A 84 -6.62 3.61 -5.30
CA MET A 84 -6.65 4.99 -4.82
C MET A 84 -7.95 5.28 -4.10
N ASP A 85 -9.08 4.86 -4.68
CA ASP A 85 -10.38 5.08 -4.06
C ASP A 85 -10.46 4.39 -2.71
N LYS A 86 -9.98 3.16 -2.62
CA LYS A 86 -10.03 2.42 -1.36
C LYS A 86 -9.13 3.03 -0.31
N TYR A 87 -7.93 3.46 -0.70
CA TYR A 87 -7.02 4.10 0.24
C TYR A 87 -7.61 5.39 0.79
N ARG A 88 -8.34 6.11 -0.04
CA ARG A 88 -8.95 7.37 0.40
C ARG A 88 -10.13 7.18 1.32
N THR A 89 -10.89 6.10 1.15
CA THR A 89 -12.19 5.99 1.81
C THR A 89 -12.35 4.80 2.73
N GLN A 90 -11.55 3.77 2.59
CA GLN A 90 -11.82 2.51 3.28
C GLN A 90 -10.65 1.92 4.06
N VAL A 91 -9.45 2.44 3.88
CA VAL A 91 -8.26 1.87 4.53
C VAL A 91 -7.95 2.62 5.81
N PRO A 92 -8.11 1.98 6.97
CA PRO A 92 -7.88 2.65 8.25
C PRO A 92 -6.46 2.45 8.76
N LEU A 93 -6.10 3.25 9.75
CA LEU A 93 -4.86 3.02 10.47
C LEU A 93 -4.97 1.72 11.26
N LYS A 94 -3.84 1.03 11.40
CA LYS A 94 -3.80 -0.12 12.28
C LYS A 94 -3.99 0.31 13.74
N PRO A 95 -4.58 -0.57 14.56
CA PRO A 95 -4.70 -0.24 15.99
C PRO A 95 -3.34 0.09 16.58
N GLY A 96 -3.29 1.17 17.33
CA GLY A 96 -2.05 1.60 17.97
C GLY A 96 -1.11 2.42 17.13
N ALA A 97 -1.36 2.52 15.82
CA ALA A 97 -0.46 3.25 14.94
C ALA A 97 -0.42 4.74 15.28
N LEU A 98 -1.57 5.34 15.48
CA LEU A 98 -1.63 6.76 15.78
C LEU A 98 -0.97 7.07 17.11
N GLU A 99 -1.21 6.25 18.12
CA GLU A 99 -0.60 6.44 19.43
C GLU A 99 0.91 6.36 19.34
N PHE A 100 1.41 5.43 18.53
CA PHE A 100 2.86 5.30 18.36
C PHE A 100 3.45 6.51 17.64
N LEU A 101 2.74 7.02 16.63
CA LEU A 101 3.21 8.21 15.93
C LEU A 101 3.25 9.41 16.86
N ARG A 102 2.25 9.55 17.70
CA ARG A 102 2.21 10.62 18.70
C ARG A 102 3.36 10.48 19.69
N TYR A 103 3.62 9.26 20.10
CA TYR A 103 4.72 9.00 21.00
C TYR A 103 6.04 9.45 20.38
N CYS A 104 6.28 9.10 19.13
CA CYS A 104 7.51 9.48 18.44
C CYS A 104 7.63 10.99 18.37
N LYS A 105 6.54 11.68 18.03
CA LYS A 105 6.56 13.13 17.94
C LYS A 105 6.89 13.76 19.28
N ASP A 106 6.27 13.27 20.35
CA ASP A 106 6.50 13.80 21.69
C ASP A 106 7.93 13.58 22.16
N GLN A 107 8.54 12.50 21.74
CA GLN A 107 9.92 12.18 22.12
C GLN A 107 10.97 12.78 21.20
N GLY A 108 10.54 13.53 20.18
CA GLY A 108 11.48 14.13 19.25
C GLY A 108 12.09 13.13 18.29
N ILE A 109 11.44 11.99 18.08
CA ILE A 109 11.91 10.97 17.17
C ILE A 109 11.34 11.26 15.79
N ALA A 110 12.20 11.42 14.79
CA ALA A 110 11.74 11.64 13.42
C ALA A 110 11.09 10.39 12.89
N THR A 111 10.04 10.55 12.09
CA THR A 111 9.36 9.42 11.50
C THR A 111 9.25 9.60 9.99
N GLY A 112 9.27 8.49 9.27
CA GLY A 112 9.16 8.50 7.83
C GLY A 112 8.46 7.24 7.34
N ILE A 113 8.15 7.23 6.06
CA ILE A 113 7.52 6.09 5.41
C ILE A 113 8.43 5.59 4.31
N ALA A 114 8.60 4.27 4.22
CA ALA A 114 9.28 3.62 3.11
C ALA A 114 8.32 2.60 2.56
N THR A 115 7.92 2.75 1.30
CA THR A 115 6.87 1.92 0.73
C THR A 115 7.13 1.63 -0.75
N SER A 116 6.61 0.50 -1.22
CA SER A 116 6.67 0.14 -2.62
C SER A 116 5.55 0.79 -3.43
N ASN A 117 4.61 1.45 -2.77
CA ASN A 117 3.56 2.19 -3.47
C ASN A 117 4.10 3.48 -4.07
N GLY A 118 3.42 3.99 -5.09
CA GLY A 118 3.79 5.25 -5.69
C GLY A 118 3.39 6.43 -4.84
N ARG A 119 3.99 7.59 -5.13
CA ARG A 119 3.74 8.80 -4.36
C ARG A 119 2.25 9.19 -4.30
N PRO A 120 1.49 9.11 -5.42
CA PRO A 120 0.09 9.51 -5.36
C PRO A 120 -0.73 8.72 -4.34
N ILE A 121 -0.46 7.42 -4.21
CA ILE A 121 -1.18 6.60 -3.25
C ILE A 121 -0.80 6.99 -1.83
N VAL A 122 0.49 7.20 -1.59
CA VAL A 122 0.96 7.59 -0.25
C VAL A 122 0.35 8.93 0.16
N ASP A 123 0.37 9.90 -0.75
CA ASP A 123 -0.20 11.21 -0.46
C ASP A 123 -1.69 11.10 -0.15
N ALA A 124 -2.42 10.26 -0.89
CA ALA A 124 -3.84 10.09 -0.65
C ALA A 124 -4.11 9.49 0.73
N VAL A 125 -3.31 8.52 1.14
CA VAL A 125 -3.46 7.89 2.45
C VAL A 125 -3.15 8.88 3.57
N ILE A 126 -2.06 9.59 3.44
CA ILE A 126 -1.64 10.56 4.45
C ILE A 126 -2.71 11.64 4.63
N GLU A 127 -3.25 12.13 3.52
CA GLU A 127 -4.27 13.16 3.57
C GLU A 127 -5.57 12.63 4.16
N ALA A 128 -6.00 11.44 3.72
CA ALA A 128 -7.25 10.87 4.19
C ALA A 128 -7.22 10.59 5.69
N LEU A 129 -6.09 10.14 6.20
CA LEU A 129 -5.95 9.78 7.61
C LEU A 129 -5.42 10.94 8.46
N GLN A 130 -5.07 12.06 7.82
CA GLN A 130 -4.61 13.26 8.50
C GLN A 130 -3.39 13.01 9.39
N ILE A 131 -2.42 12.27 8.83
CA ILE A 131 -1.22 11.91 9.57
C ILE A 131 0.05 12.56 8.99
N GLY A 132 -0.10 13.49 8.07
CA GLY A 132 1.05 14.12 7.41
C GLY A 132 1.99 14.82 8.36
N GLU A 133 1.47 15.36 9.46
CA GLU A 133 2.30 16.11 10.39
C GLU A 133 3.33 15.23 11.10
N TYR A 134 3.15 13.92 11.07
CA TYR A 134 4.06 13.01 11.77
C TYR A 134 5.26 12.60 10.94
N PHE A 135 5.23 12.81 9.63
CA PHE A 135 6.27 12.28 8.76
C PHE A 135 7.12 13.38 8.17
N GLN A 136 8.43 13.29 8.40
CA GLN A 136 9.39 14.24 7.84
C GLN A 136 9.87 13.78 6.47
N GLU A 137 9.74 12.49 6.17
CA GLU A 137 10.27 11.96 4.94
C GLU A 137 9.42 10.80 4.45
N VAL A 138 9.27 10.70 3.12
CA VAL A 138 8.54 9.61 2.48
C VAL A 138 9.36 9.12 1.30
N ALA A 139 9.70 7.83 1.29
CA ALA A 139 10.41 7.20 0.18
C ALA A 139 9.46 6.23 -0.50
N THR A 140 9.29 6.38 -1.81
CA THR A 140 8.40 5.53 -2.58
C THR A 140 9.17 4.73 -3.61
N ALA A 141 8.51 3.74 -4.20
CA ALA A 141 9.15 2.89 -5.20
C ALA A 141 9.67 3.67 -6.40
N CYS A 142 9.01 4.78 -6.74
CA CYS A 142 9.43 5.59 -7.88
C CYS A 142 10.66 6.43 -7.57
N GLU A 143 10.97 6.61 -6.31
CA GLU A 143 12.06 7.48 -5.87
C GLU A 143 13.26 6.71 -5.36
N VAL A 144 13.12 5.42 -5.17
CA VAL A 144 14.18 4.58 -4.65
C VAL A 144 14.53 3.53 -5.70
N GLU A 145 15.70 3.69 -6.28
CA GLU A 145 16.10 2.87 -7.42
C GLU A 145 16.09 1.37 -7.13
N LYS A 146 16.52 0.98 -5.96
CA LYS A 146 16.62 -0.43 -5.60
C LYS A 146 15.45 -0.92 -4.78
N GLY A 147 14.45 -0.09 -4.63
CA GLY A 147 13.33 -0.44 -3.79
C GLY A 147 13.65 -0.35 -2.32
N LYS A 148 12.80 -0.93 -1.53
CA LYS A 148 12.95 -0.88 -0.10
C LYS A 148 13.93 -1.86 0.40
N PRO A 149 14.26 -1.41 1.63
CA PRO A 149 15.65 -1.14 1.77
C PRO A 149 16.28 -2.45 1.84
N GLU A 150 17.48 -2.36 1.47
CA GLU A 150 18.31 -3.49 1.63
C GLU A 150 18.60 -3.66 3.06
#